data_fa41c1e20d66f9e69a34f4e68352517d
#
_entry.id   fa41c1e20d66f9e69a34f4e68352517d
#
_cell.length_a   1.000
_cell.length_b   1.000
_cell.length_c   1.000
_cell.angle_alpha   90.00
_cell.angle_beta   90.00
_cell.angle_gamma   90.00
#
_symmetry.space_group_name_H-M   'P 1'
#
loop_
_entity.id
_entity.type
_entity.pdbx_description
1 polymer ?
#
loop_
_entity_poly.entity_id
_entity_poly.type
_entity_poly.pdbx_seq_one_letter_code
_entity_poly.pdbx_strand_id
1 'polypeptide(L)'
;PNKKIFTLHTAHTTYQMQVDPLGYLLHLYYGDKTNSPMDYVLTYADRGFSGNPYAAGMDRTYSLDALPQEYPSIGTGDYRNIALNIKNEKGVESADLLFKSYEIRSGKYQLQGLPAVWADKEEAQTLEIVLADENAQVEVHLLYGVLEENDVITRSVQIKNTGTGQITIEKAAAACLDFVQGDFDVLRFYGKHAMERNLERTPLGHGTIAFGSRRGTSSHQYNPAVILAEKGTTETAGICY
;
A
#
# COMPACT_ATOMS: atom_id res chain seq x y z
N PRO A 1 -15.46 -12.92 -15.45
CA PRO A 1 -14.20 -13.04 -14.75
C PRO A 1 -14.50 -13.20 -13.26
N ASN A 2 -13.88 -14.21 -12.64
CA ASN A 2 -14.08 -14.45 -11.22
C ASN A 2 -13.37 -13.32 -10.43
N LYS A 3 -14.12 -12.57 -9.64
CA LYS A 3 -13.57 -11.66 -8.63
C LYS A 3 -12.65 -12.48 -7.70
N LYS A 4 -11.43 -12.02 -7.47
CA LYS A 4 -10.51 -12.65 -6.54
C LYS A 4 -10.29 -11.70 -5.37
N ILE A 5 -10.75 -12.09 -4.19
CA ILE A 5 -10.56 -11.32 -2.95
C ILE A 5 -9.50 -12.04 -2.12
N PHE A 6 -8.51 -11.28 -1.67
CA PHE A 6 -7.53 -11.71 -0.67
C PHE A 6 -7.93 -11.13 0.67
N THR A 7 -8.00 -11.98 1.68
CA THR A 7 -8.31 -11.58 3.05
C THR A 7 -7.20 -12.05 3.97
N LEU A 8 -6.57 -11.12 4.66
CA LEU A 8 -5.59 -11.37 5.70
C LEU A 8 -6.24 -11.09 7.05
N HIS A 9 -6.18 -12.06 7.95
CA HIS A 9 -6.69 -11.92 9.30
C HIS A 9 -5.54 -11.94 10.31
N THR A 10 -5.63 -11.05 11.26
CA THR A 10 -4.93 -11.20 12.54
C THR A 10 -5.93 -11.58 13.64
N ALA A 11 -5.54 -11.56 14.91
CA ALA A 11 -6.46 -11.85 16.00
C ALA A 11 -7.65 -10.91 16.01
N HIS A 12 -7.42 -9.60 15.78
CA HIS A 12 -8.45 -8.55 15.91
C HIS A 12 -8.65 -7.72 14.65
N THR A 13 -7.81 -7.86 13.62
CA THR A 13 -7.92 -7.04 12.41
C THR A 13 -8.12 -7.85 11.15
N THR A 14 -8.61 -7.19 10.12
CA THR A 14 -8.76 -7.71 8.75
C THR A 14 -8.20 -6.70 7.75
N TYR A 15 -7.45 -7.23 6.78
CA TYR A 15 -6.97 -6.51 5.62
C TYR A 15 -7.47 -7.19 4.36
N GLN A 16 -8.16 -6.46 3.48
CA GLN A 16 -8.73 -7.04 2.25
C GLN A 16 -8.31 -6.29 1.00
N MET A 17 -8.09 -7.05 -0.05
CA MET A 17 -7.76 -6.59 -1.40
C MET A 17 -8.56 -7.38 -2.43
N GLN A 18 -8.79 -6.80 -3.60
CA GLN A 18 -9.49 -7.44 -4.70
C GLN A 18 -8.76 -7.23 -6.02
N VAL A 19 -8.65 -8.29 -6.81
CA VAL A 19 -8.35 -8.14 -8.24
C VAL A 19 -9.66 -7.82 -8.96
N ASP A 20 -9.70 -6.69 -9.63
CA ASP A 20 -10.87 -6.26 -10.38
C ASP A 20 -10.96 -6.95 -11.76
N PRO A 21 -12.06 -6.76 -12.52
CA PRO A 21 -12.22 -7.37 -13.84
C PRO A 21 -11.18 -6.96 -14.89
N LEU A 22 -10.49 -5.85 -14.70
CA LEU A 22 -9.42 -5.39 -15.59
C LEU A 22 -8.03 -5.85 -15.16
N GLY A 23 -7.92 -6.48 -13.99
CA GLY A 23 -6.67 -7.01 -13.45
C GLY A 23 -5.96 -6.09 -12.48
N TYR A 24 -6.52 -4.95 -12.12
CA TYR A 24 -5.93 -4.09 -11.10
C TYR A 24 -6.17 -4.63 -9.70
N LEU A 25 -5.17 -4.55 -8.86
CA LEU A 25 -5.28 -4.91 -7.45
C LEU A 25 -5.73 -3.67 -6.65
N LEU A 26 -6.92 -3.75 -6.09
CA LEU A 26 -7.55 -2.68 -5.32
C LEU A 26 -7.52 -3.00 -3.83
N HIS A 27 -7.24 -1.99 -3.01
CA HIS A 27 -7.42 -2.05 -1.56
C HIS A 27 -8.90 -1.94 -1.22
N LEU A 28 -9.39 -2.78 -0.32
CA LEU A 28 -10.78 -2.74 0.10
C LEU A 28 -10.94 -2.23 1.53
N TYR A 29 -10.15 -2.79 2.44
CA TYR A 29 -10.38 -2.57 3.86
C TYR A 29 -9.14 -2.86 4.69
N TYR A 30 -8.94 -2.06 5.71
CA TYR A 30 -8.10 -2.36 6.86
C TYR A 30 -8.77 -1.81 8.13
N GLY A 31 -9.00 -2.67 9.11
CA GLY A 31 -9.69 -2.30 10.35
C GLY A 31 -10.05 -3.52 11.19
N ASP A 32 -11.09 -3.37 12.01
CA ASP A 32 -11.58 -4.43 12.90
C ASP A 32 -11.86 -5.74 12.17
N LYS A 33 -11.68 -6.86 12.86
CA LYS A 33 -11.85 -8.19 12.27
C LYS A 33 -13.25 -8.40 11.74
N THR A 34 -13.35 -8.74 10.45
CA THR A 34 -14.60 -9.06 9.77
C THR A 34 -14.43 -10.22 8.82
N ASN A 35 -15.48 -11.06 8.70
CA ASN A 35 -15.56 -12.14 7.72
C ASN A 35 -16.35 -11.72 6.47
N SER A 36 -16.90 -10.51 6.46
CA SER A 36 -17.66 -10.01 5.32
C SER A 36 -16.74 -9.53 4.20
N PRO A 37 -17.05 -9.82 2.93
CA PRO A 37 -16.35 -9.19 1.83
C PRO A 37 -16.69 -7.71 1.80
N MET A 38 -15.66 -6.87 1.68
CA MET A 38 -15.77 -5.41 1.74
C MET A 38 -15.77 -4.77 0.34
N ASP A 39 -16.02 -5.52 -0.70
CA ASP A 39 -16.01 -5.04 -2.09
C ASP A 39 -17.10 -4.01 -2.41
N TYR A 40 -18.12 -3.90 -1.55
CA TYR A 40 -19.14 -2.86 -1.65
C TYR A 40 -18.62 -1.44 -1.40
N VAL A 41 -17.42 -1.29 -0.85
CA VAL A 41 -16.81 0.04 -0.64
C VAL A 41 -16.32 0.67 -1.96
N LEU A 42 -16.14 -0.15 -3.00
CA LEU A 42 -15.75 0.33 -4.31
C LEU A 42 -16.93 1.05 -4.96
N THR A 43 -16.73 2.33 -5.23
CA THR A 43 -17.76 3.16 -5.88
C THR A 43 -17.34 3.51 -7.30
N TYR A 44 -18.28 3.35 -8.22
CA TYR A 44 -18.10 3.66 -9.63
C TYR A 44 -19.07 4.79 -9.99
N ALA A 45 -18.54 5.92 -10.44
CA ALA A 45 -19.34 7.07 -10.83
C ALA A 45 -18.74 7.73 -12.07
N ASP A 46 -19.59 8.23 -12.97
CA ASP A 46 -19.14 9.03 -14.11
C ASP A 46 -18.48 10.31 -13.60
N ARG A 47 -17.18 10.42 -13.84
CA ARG A 47 -16.35 11.56 -13.43
C ARG A 47 -16.17 12.58 -14.56
N GLY A 48 -16.90 12.40 -15.64
CA GLY A 48 -16.80 13.27 -16.81
C GLY A 48 -15.47 13.07 -17.53
N PHE A 49 -14.56 14.01 -17.37
CA PHE A 49 -13.27 14.00 -18.06
C PHE A 49 -12.18 13.41 -17.15
N SER A 50 -12.03 12.09 -17.15
CA SER A 50 -10.94 11.41 -16.44
C SER A 50 -10.27 10.37 -17.34
N GLY A 51 -8.97 10.18 -17.11
CA GLY A 51 -8.24 9.07 -17.75
C GLY A 51 -8.73 7.73 -17.20
N ASN A 52 -8.82 6.75 -18.08
CA ASN A 52 -9.10 5.37 -17.71
C ASN A 52 -8.42 4.40 -18.71
N PRO A 53 -8.27 3.10 -18.38
CA PRO A 53 -7.61 2.13 -19.25
C PRO A 53 -8.47 1.69 -20.45
N TYR A 54 -9.69 2.18 -20.58
CA TYR A 54 -10.58 1.83 -21.69
C TYR A 54 -10.37 2.70 -22.93
N ALA A 55 -10.77 2.18 -24.07
CA ALA A 55 -10.93 2.98 -25.28
C ALA A 55 -12.01 4.05 -25.08
N ALA A 56 -11.89 5.16 -25.81
CA ALA A 56 -12.86 6.25 -25.75
C ALA A 56 -14.29 5.75 -26.08
N GLY A 57 -15.25 6.18 -25.27
CA GLY A 57 -16.67 5.79 -25.42
C GLY A 57 -17.07 4.52 -24.67
N MET A 58 -16.10 3.87 -24.01
CA MET A 58 -16.36 2.73 -23.11
C MET A 58 -16.90 3.21 -21.74
N ASP A 59 -16.78 2.38 -20.71
CA ASP A 59 -17.31 2.68 -19.39
C ASP A 59 -16.65 3.93 -18.76
N ARG A 60 -17.42 4.99 -18.65
CA ARG A 60 -16.98 6.25 -18.05
C ARG A 60 -17.02 6.26 -16.52
N THR A 61 -17.61 5.26 -15.93
CA THR A 61 -17.69 5.12 -14.48
C THR A 61 -16.40 4.50 -13.89
N TYR A 62 -15.55 3.93 -14.72
CA TYR A 62 -14.28 3.35 -14.29
C TYR A 62 -13.15 4.38 -14.39
N SER A 63 -12.46 4.62 -13.28
CA SER A 63 -11.28 5.49 -13.25
C SER A 63 -10.34 5.08 -12.13
N LEU A 64 -9.09 4.82 -12.48
CA LEU A 64 -8.05 4.53 -11.49
C LEU A 64 -7.72 5.73 -10.60
N ASP A 65 -8.04 6.95 -11.06
CA ASP A 65 -7.91 8.17 -10.26
C ASP A 65 -8.86 8.21 -9.04
N ALA A 66 -9.88 7.37 -9.03
CA ALA A 66 -10.86 7.27 -7.97
C ALA A 66 -10.80 5.96 -7.18
N LEU A 67 -10.32 4.90 -7.82
CA LEU A 67 -10.30 3.57 -7.21
C LEU A 67 -9.09 3.43 -6.27
N PRO A 68 -9.25 2.79 -5.11
CA PRO A 68 -8.19 2.63 -4.12
C PRO A 68 -7.21 1.55 -4.57
N GLN A 69 -6.24 1.90 -5.41
CA GLN A 69 -5.22 0.95 -5.84
C GLN A 69 -4.33 0.52 -4.67
N GLU A 70 -4.06 -0.77 -4.55
CA GLU A 70 -3.17 -1.33 -3.53
C GLU A 70 -1.71 -0.90 -3.73
N TYR A 71 -1.29 -0.74 -4.99
CA TYR A 71 0.06 -0.30 -5.33
C TYR A 71 0.06 0.55 -6.62
N PRO A 72 -0.38 1.81 -6.53
CA PRO A 72 -0.52 2.67 -7.70
C PRO A 72 0.84 3.01 -8.33
N SER A 73 0.88 3.02 -9.65
CA SER A 73 2.02 3.42 -10.47
C SER A 73 1.70 4.62 -11.35
N ILE A 74 2.75 5.25 -11.89
CA ILE A 74 2.59 6.38 -12.79
C ILE A 74 2.12 5.93 -14.19
N GLY A 75 1.32 6.76 -14.85
CA GLY A 75 0.97 6.59 -16.26
C GLY A 75 -0.33 5.84 -16.53
N THR A 76 -1.07 5.44 -15.49
CA THR A 76 -2.33 4.69 -15.60
C THR A 76 -3.59 5.53 -15.47
N GLY A 77 -3.45 6.86 -15.40
CA GLY A 77 -4.57 7.79 -15.20
C GLY A 77 -4.89 8.08 -13.73
N ASP A 78 -4.10 7.58 -12.81
CA ASP A 78 -4.11 7.98 -11.40
C ASP A 78 -3.16 9.17 -11.21
N TYR A 79 -3.70 10.31 -10.79
CA TYR A 79 -2.95 11.56 -10.58
C TYR A 79 -2.68 11.85 -9.09
N ARG A 80 -3.03 10.93 -8.20
CA ARG A 80 -2.75 11.01 -6.77
C ARG A 80 -1.30 10.63 -6.46
N ASN A 81 -0.99 10.45 -5.17
CA ASN A 81 0.32 9.94 -4.79
C ASN A 81 0.50 8.48 -5.24
N ILE A 82 1.52 8.24 -6.02
CA ILE A 82 1.88 6.90 -6.52
C ILE A 82 2.82 6.18 -5.55
N ALA A 83 2.78 4.84 -5.56
CA ALA A 83 3.70 3.98 -4.82
C ALA A 83 4.97 3.67 -5.60
N LEU A 84 4.86 3.54 -6.93
CA LEU A 84 5.99 3.25 -7.82
C LEU A 84 6.15 4.32 -8.90
N ASN A 85 7.39 4.80 -9.06
CA ASN A 85 7.83 5.50 -10.25
C ASN A 85 9.10 4.85 -10.78
N ILE A 86 9.05 4.38 -12.01
CA ILE A 86 10.19 3.84 -12.74
C ILE A 86 10.38 4.57 -14.05
N LYS A 87 11.62 4.61 -14.51
CA LYS A 87 11.98 5.17 -15.80
C LYS A 87 12.84 4.16 -16.57
N ASN A 88 12.48 3.87 -17.79
CA ASN A 88 13.31 3.04 -18.67
C ASN A 88 14.45 3.85 -19.33
N GLU A 89 15.33 3.17 -20.04
CA GLU A 89 16.48 3.78 -20.75
C GLU A 89 16.09 4.83 -21.79
N LYS A 90 14.85 4.80 -22.28
CA LYS A 90 14.30 5.77 -23.24
C LYS A 90 13.61 6.96 -22.57
N GLY A 91 13.62 7.01 -21.25
CA GLY A 91 12.97 8.06 -20.47
C GLY A 91 11.46 7.91 -20.31
N VAL A 92 10.88 6.75 -20.64
CA VAL A 92 9.45 6.49 -20.42
C VAL A 92 9.21 6.16 -18.95
N GLU A 93 8.26 6.85 -18.35
CA GLU A 93 7.88 6.75 -16.92
C GLU A 93 6.48 6.17 -16.76
N SER A 94 6.12 5.13 -17.48
CA SER A 94 4.81 4.50 -17.38
C SER A 94 4.96 3.05 -17.00
N ALA A 95 4.16 2.61 -16.04
CA ALA A 95 4.03 1.21 -15.65
C ALA A 95 2.57 0.86 -15.37
N ASP A 96 2.00 -0.05 -16.15
CA ASP A 96 0.63 -0.53 -16.02
C ASP A 96 0.63 -1.88 -15.30
N LEU A 97 0.60 -1.84 -13.97
CA LEU A 97 0.78 -3.00 -13.11
C LEU A 97 -0.52 -3.81 -12.99
N LEU A 98 -0.62 -4.91 -13.68
CA LEU A 98 -1.74 -5.83 -13.61
C LEU A 98 -1.38 -7.07 -12.77
N PHE A 99 -2.38 -7.65 -12.11
CA PHE A 99 -2.24 -8.89 -11.35
C PHE A 99 -1.77 -10.04 -12.26
N LYS A 100 -0.67 -10.69 -11.85
CA LYS A 100 -0.11 -11.84 -12.55
C LYS A 100 -0.36 -13.16 -11.82
N SER A 101 0.04 -13.22 -10.55
CA SER A 101 -0.04 -14.44 -9.74
C SER A 101 0.00 -14.14 -8.25
N TYR A 102 -0.23 -15.17 -7.44
CA TYR A 102 0.00 -15.12 -6.00
C TYR A 102 0.47 -16.46 -5.48
N GLU A 103 1.10 -16.42 -4.31
CA GLU A 103 1.50 -17.59 -3.53
C GLU A 103 1.27 -17.35 -2.04
N ILE A 104 0.87 -18.41 -1.33
CA ILE A 104 0.76 -18.40 0.13
C ILE A 104 1.76 -19.42 0.69
N ARG A 105 2.58 -18.99 1.64
CA ARG A 105 3.62 -19.82 2.25
C ARG A 105 3.55 -19.75 3.78
N SER A 106 3.88 -20.86 4.45
CA SER A 106 4.10 -20.85 5.89
C SER A 106 5.40 -20.09 6.22
N GLY A 107 5.38 -19.41 7.35
CA GLY A 107 6.46 -18.57 7.83
C GLY A 107 6.49 -17.20 7.21
N LYS A 108 7.25 -16.29 7.83
CA LYS A 108 7.45 -14.93 7.34
C LYS A 108 8.53 -14.89 6.27
N TYR A 109 8.30 -14.09 5.22
CA TYR A 109 9.31 -13.82 4.20
C TYR A 109 10.59 -13.19 4.78
N GLN A 110 11.72 -13.45 4.15
CA GLN A 110 13.01 -12.89 4.53
C GLN A 110 13.37 -11.71 3.62
N LEU A 111 14.09 -10.75 4.19
CA LEU A 111 14.66 -9.61 3.47
C LEU A 111 16.19 -9.75 3.48
N GLN A 112 16.77 -10.09 2.34
CA GLN A 112 18.21 -10.31 2.25
C GLN A 112 18.98 -9.00 2.55
N GLY A 113 19.84 -9.05 3.57
CA GLY A 113 20.69 -7.92 3.96
C GLY A 113 19.97 -6.76 4.66
N LEU A 114 18.69 -6.91 5.00
CA LEU A 114 17.90 -5.89 5.68
C LEU A 114 17.33 -6.43 7.01
N PRO A 115 17.14 -5.55 8.01
CA PRO A 115 16.43 -5.91 9.21
C PRO A 115 15.01 -6.37 8.88
N ALA A 116 14.55 -7.40 9.57
CA ALA A 116 13.19 -7.90 9.40
C ALA A 116 12.62 -8.33 10.75
N VAL A 117 11.30 -8.29 10.88
CA VAL A 117 10.61 -8.94 11.99
C VAL A 117 10.92 -10.43 11.91
N TRP A 118 11.31 -11.00 13.03
CA TRP A 118 11.54 -12.43 13.16
C TRP A 118 10.25 -13.11 13.66
N ALA A 119 9.97 -14.29 13.15
CA ALA A 119 8.90 -15.16 13.60
C ALA A 119 9.28 -16.61 13.30
N ASP A 120 8.86 -17.53 14.14
CA ASP A 120 8.94 -18.96 13.84
C ASP A 120 8.03 -19.32 12.67
N LYS A 121 8.31 -20.45 12.03
CA LYS A 121 7.62 -20.84 10.80
C LYS A 121 6.11 -21.02 11.00
N GLU A 122 5.73 -21.46 12.17
CA GLU A 122 4.36 -21.72 12.59
C GLU A 122 3.61 -20.46 13.05
N GLU A 123 4.34 -19.41 13.41
CA GLU A 123 3.78 -18.16 13.95
C GLU A 123 3.35 -17.16 12.89
N ALA A 124 3.72 -17.40 11.64
CA ALA A 124 3.44 -16.47 10.56
C ALA A 124 3.09 -17.17 9.24
N GLN A 125 2.40 -16.43 8.39
CA GLN A 125 2.15 -16.78 7.00
C GLN A 125 2.58 -15.63 6.09
N THR A 126 3.01 -15.97 4.89
CA THR A 126 3.33 -14.98 3.86
C THR A 126 2.37 -15.13 2.69
N LEU A 127 1.70 -14.04 2.33
CA LEU A 127 1.09 -13.87 1.01
C LEU A 127 2.05 -13.07 0.15
N GLU A 128 2.36 -13.60 -1.03
CA GLU A 128 3.06 -12.88 -2.10
C GLU A 128 2.10 -12.67 -3.26
N ILE A 129 1.93 -11.42 -3.71
CA ILE A 129 1.17 -11.07 -4.91
C ILE A 129 2.14 -10.49 -5.92
N VAL A 130 2.11 -11.00 -7.14
CA VAL A 130 2.92 -10.49 -8.24
C VAL A 130 2.05 -9.66 -9.16
N LEU A 131 2.42 -8.40 -9.33
CA LEU A 131 1.91 -7.52 -10.36
C LEU A 131 2.96 -7.41 -11.47
N ALA A 132 2.53 -7.25 -12.71
CA ALA A 132 3.45 -7.12 -13.84
C ALA A 132 2.96 -6.13 -14.88
N ASP A 133 3.92 -5.48 -15.53
CA ASP A 133 3.73 -4.79 -16.81
C ASP A 133 4.68 -5.42 -17.84
N GLU A 134 4.09 -6.10 -18.84
CA GLU A 134 4.85 -6.76 -19.89
C GLU A 134 5.54 -5.77 -20.84
N ASN A 135 4.95 -4.58 -21.03
CA ASN A 135 5.51 -3.54 -21.89
C ASN A 135 6.70 -2.83 -21.23
N ALA A 136 6.55 -2.49 -19.95
CA ALA A 136 7.63 -1.94 -19.13
C ALA A 136 8.66 -3.01 -18.73
N GLN A 137 8.36 -4.29 -18.93
CA GLN A 137 9.18 -5.44 -18.57
C GLN A 137 9.57 -5.42 -17.07
N VAL A 138 8.58 -5.20 -16.22
CA VAL A 138 8.77 -5.13 -14.77
C VAL A 138 7.79 -6.04 -14.04
N GLU A 139 8.27 -6.67 -12.98
CA GLU A 139 7.44 -7.33 -11.98
C GLU A 139 7.59 -6.65 -10.63
N VAL A 140 6.49 -6.55 -9.92
CA VAL A 140 6.42 -6.03 -8.55
C VAL A 140 5.85 -7.11 -7.66
N HIS A 141 6.63 -7.58 -6.71
CA HIS A 141 6.25 -8.59 -5.74
C HIS A 141 5.85 -7.89 -4.44
N LEU A 142 4.58 -7.93 -4.12
CA LEU A 142 4.02 -7.40 -2.88
C LEU A 142 4.02 -8.51 -1.83
N LEU A 143 4.80 -8.33 -0.77
CA LEU A 143 4.98 -9.30 0.30
C LEU A 143 4.18 -8.86 1.55
N TYR A 144 3.32 -9.72 2.03
CA TYR A 144 2.53 -9.55 3.24
C TYR A 144 2.88 -10.67 4.22
N GLY A 145 3.51 -10.34 5.33
CA GLY A 145 3.74 -11.31 6.40
C GLY A 145 2.71 -11.09 7.51
N VAL A 146 1.90 -12.09 7.78
CA VAL A 146 0.84 -12.04 8.78
C VAL A 146 1.29 -12.79 10.03
N LEU A 147 1.36 -12.07 11.16
CA LEU A 147 1.61 -12.61 12.49
C LEU A 147 0.29 -12.47 13.26
N GLU A 148 -0.53 -13.53 13.20
CA GLU A 148 -1.92 -13.48 13.64
C GLU A 148 -2.06 -13.10 15.10
N GLU A 149 -1.34 -13.79 16.00
CA GLU A 149 -1.44 -13.58 17.45
C GLU A 149 -0.90 -12.22 17.92
N ASN A 150 -0.06 -11.58 17.12
CA ASN A 150 0.54 -10.29 17.43
C ASN A 150 -0.22 -9.09 16.86
N ASP A 151 -1.28 -9.31 16.09
CA ASP A 151 -1.98 -8.27 15.32
C ASP A 151 -1.05 -7.47 14.39
N VAL A 152 -0.07 -8.15 13.79
CA VAL A 152 0.92 -7.51 12.93
C VAL A 152 0.82 -8.01 11.50
N ILE A 153 0.74 -7.06 10.56
CA ILE A 153 0.92 -7.31 9.13
C ILE A 153 2.16 -6.55 8.68
N THR A 154 3.18 -7.30 8.24
CA THR A 154 4.39 -6.70 7.68
C THR A 154 4.24 -6.53 6.17
N ARG A 155 4.79 -5.46 5.64
CA ARG A 155 4.77 -5.15 4.20
C ARG A 155 6.20 -4.98 3.67
N SER A 156 6.46 -5.54 2.50
CA SER A 156 7.66 -5.29 1.72
C SER A 156 7.36 -5.41 0.23
N VAL A 157 8.19 -4.77 -0.57
CA VAL A 157 8.07 -4.78 -2.02
C VAL A 157 9.41 -5.15 -2.64
N GLN A 158 9.39 -6.03 -3.64
CA GLN A 158 10.53 -6.33 -4.49
C GLN A 158 10.18 -5.95 -5.92
N ILE A 159 11.06 -5.20 -6.56
CA ILE A 159 10.91 -4.78 -7.95
C ILE A 159 11.93 -5.54 -8.79
N LYS A 160 11.46 -6.25 -9.79
CA LYS A 160 12.28 -7.06 -10.67
C LYS A 160 12.21 -6.55 -12.10
N ASN A 161 13.35 -6.18 -12.65
CA ASN A 161 13.48 -5.95 -14.08
C ASN A 161 13.47 -7.31 -14.80
N THR A 162 12.48 -7.56 -15.62
CA THR A 162 12.35 -8.80 -16.42
C THR A 162 12.85 -8.65 -17.84
N GLY A 163 13.23 -7.41 -18.21
CA GLY A 163 13.81 -7.10 -19.52
C GLY A 163 15.32 -7.10 -19.52
N THR A 164 15.87 -6.73 -20.67
CA THR A 164 17.32 -6.59 -20.89
C THR A 164 17.80 -5.13 -20.77
N GLY A 165 16.89 -4.17 -20.91
CA GLY A 165 17.18 -2.75 -20.77
C GLY A 165 17.31 -2.32 -19.32
N GLN A 166 17.96 -1.18 -19.09
CA GLN A 166 18.08 -0.59 -17.76
C GLN A 166 16.79 0.08 -17.34
N ILE A 167 16.40 -0.09 -16.08
CA ILE A 167 15.36 0.72 -15.43
C ILE A 167 15.97 1.52 -14.28
N THR A 168 15.47 2.72 -14.08
CA THR A 168 15.77 3.57 -12.92
C THR A 168 14.53 3.60 -12.04
N ILE A 169 14.70 3.29 -10.75
CA ILE A 169 13.63 3.41 -9.75
C ILE A 169 13.75 4.79 -9.12
N GLU A 170 12.78 5.67 -9.40
CA GLU A 170 12.74 7.02 -8.83
C GLU A 170 11.97 7.06 -7.51
N LYS A 171 10.94 6.22 -7.38
CA LYS A 171 10.16 6.04 -6.16
C LYS A 171 9.75 4.59 -6.01
N ALA A 172 9.90 4.05 -4.81
CA ALA A 172 9.33 2.78 -4.40
C ALA A 172 8.87 2.88 -2.95
N ALA A 173 7.55 2.85 -2.74
CA ALA A 173 6.96 2.78 -1.42
C ALA A 173 6.84 1.33 -0.96
N ALA A 174 6.97 1.07 0.34
CA ALA A 174 6.74 -0.27 0.89
C ALA A 174 5.26 -0.63 0.98
N ALA A 175 4.39 0.38 1.09
CA ALA A 175 2.93 0.22 1.17
C ALA A 175 2.22 1.47 0.69
N CYS A 176 0.97 1.30 0.28
CA CYS A 176 -0.02 2.34 0.08
C CYS A 176 -1.28 1.88 0.81
N LEU A 177 -1.95 2.78 1.53
CA LEU A 177 -3.19 2.51 2.24
C LEU A 177 -4.18 3.64 1.93
N ASP A 178 -5.29 3.29 1.34
CA ASP A 178 -6.40 4.21 1.10
C ASP A 178 -7.52 3.95 2.10
N PHE A 179 -7.94 4.98 2.81
CA PHE A 179 -9.13 4.95 3.65
C PHE A 179 -10.29 5.63 2.91
N VAL A 180 -11.36 4.89 2.67
CA VAL A 180 -12.56 5.40 1.96
C VAL A 180 -13.24 6.52 2.75
N GLN A 181 -13.15 6.46 4.06
CA GLN A 181 -13.68 7.45 5.00
C GLN A 181 -12.72 7.61 6.17
N GLY A 182 -12.73 8.77 6.77
CA GLY A 182 -12.00 9.05 8.00
C GLY A 182 -11.76 10.54 8.17
N ASP A 183 -11.81 10.98 9.40
CA ASP A 183 -11.41 12.32 9.83
C ASP A 183 -10.32 12.15 10.87
N PHE A 184 -9.08 12.06 10.36
CA PHE A 184 -7.93 11.64 11.16
C PHE A 184 -7.07 12.82 11.59
N ASP A 185 -6.43 12.62 12.73
CA ASP A 185 -5.21 13.33 13.11
C ASP A 185 -4.00 12.39 12.85
N VAL A 186 -2.92 12.97 12.39
CA VAL A 186 -1.63 12.29 12.24
C VAL A 186 -0.80 12.54 13.49
N LEU A 187 -0.46 11.46 14.21
CA LEU A 187 0.45 11.51 15.34
C LEU A 187 1.81 11.02 14.87
N ARG A 188 2.85 11.78 15.21
CA ARG A 188 4.24 11.45 14.93
C ARG A 188 5.15 11.80 16.10
N PHE A 189 6.30 11.18 16.11
CA PHE A 189 7.30 11.43 17.13
C PHE A 189 8.56 12.06 16.53
N TYR A 190 9.05 13.10 17.17
CA TYR A 190 10.27 13.77 16.80
C TYR A 190 11.12 14.06 18.02
N GLY A 191 12.33 14.54 17.83
CA GLY A 191 13.17 14.92 18.97
C GLY A 191 14.63 15.14 18.62
N LYS A 192 15.44 15.11 19.64
CA LYS A 192 16.89 15.20 19.58
C LYS A 192 17.49 14.45 20.77
N HIS A 193 18.81 14.33 20.82
CA HIS A 193 19.50 13.76 21.98
C HIS A 193 19.04 14.42 23.29
N ALA A 194 18.68 13.62 24.27
CA ALA A 194 18.08 13.99 25.56
C ALA A 194 16.72 14.73 25.48
N MET A 195 16.06 14.67 24.34
CA MET A 195 14.68 15.15 24.10
C MET A 195 14.00 14.31 23.02
N GLU A 196 13.99 13.00 23.21
CA GLU A 196 13.44 12.03 22.27
C GLU A 196 11.93 11.90 22.42
N ARG A 197 11.27 11.46 21.35
CA ARG A 197 9.84 11.07 21.34
C ARG A 197 8.86 12.16 21.79
N ASN A 198 9.13 13.40 21.40
CA ASN A 198 8.09 14.43 21.52
C ASN A 198 6.95 14.09 20.58
N LEU A 199 5.73 14.05 21.10
CA LEU A 199 4.53 13.79 20.35
C LEU A 199 4.05 15.07 19.64
N GLU A 200 3.79 14.95 18.35
CA GLU A 200 3.06 15.96 17.58
C GLU A 200 1.79 15.34 17.01
N ARG A 201 0.67 16.03 17.20
CA ARG A 201 -0.64 15.66 16.65
C ARG A 201 -1.09 16.76 15.70
N THR A 202 -1.30 16.41 14.43
CA THR A 202 -1.66 17.36 13.37
C THR A 202 -2.94 16.87 12.68
N PRO A 203 -3.98 17.69 12.58
CA PRO A 203 -5.16 17.34 11.78
C PRO A 203 -4.79 17.05 10.33
N LEU A 204 -5.26 15.93 9.81
CA LEU A 204 -5.12 15.60 8.40
C LEU A 204 -6.14 16.40 7.60
N GLY A 205 -5.67 17.28 6.72
CA GLY A 205 -6.50 18.11 5.85
C GLY A 205 -6.21 17.85 4.38
N HIS A 206 -6.59 18.78 3.52
CA HIS A 206 -6.23 18.73 2.10
C HIS A 206 -4.72 18.96 1.92
N GLY A 207 -4.14 18.26 0.95
CA GLY A 207 -2.73 18.36 0.63
C GLY A 207 -1.93 17.19 1.17
N THR A 208 -0.64 17.39 1.35
CA THR A 208 0.31 16.33 1.78
C THR A 208 0.98 16.70 3.07
N ILE A 209 0.93 15.81 4.05
CA ILE A 209 1.79 15.82 5.22
C ILE A 209 2.91 14.81 4.96
N ALA A 210 4.15 15.29 4.91
CA ALA A 210 5.31 14.43 4.67
C ALA A 210 6.38 14.65 5.74
N PHE A 211 6.95 13.56 6.20
CA PHE A 211 8.07 13.58 7.12
C PHE A 211 8.98 12.37 6.89
N GLY A 212 10.23 12.50 7.23
CA GLY A 212 11.20 11.44 6.99
C GLY A 212 12.61 11.84 7.42
N SER A 213 13.53 10.89 7.37
CA SER A 213 14.93 11.09 7.66
C SER A 213 15.79 10.70 6.46
N ARG A 214 16.82 11.52 6.18
CA ARG A 214 17.85 11.24 5.16
C ARG A 214 19.14 10.71 5.78
N ARG A 215 19.11 10.26 7.03
CA ARG A 215 20.28 9.79 7.75
C ARG A 215 20.71 8.36 7.40
N GLY A 216 19.92 7.63 6.63
CA GLY A 216 20.17 6.22 6.30
C GLY A 216 19.90 5.25 7.46
N THR A 217 19.48 5.74 8.61
CA THR A 217 19.05 4.95 9.77
C THR A 217 17.80 5.55 10.39
N SER A 218 17.08 4.79 11.19
CA SER A 218 16.06 5.35 12.06
C SER A 218 16.70 6.36 13.02
N SER A 219 16.04 7.47 13.27
CA SER A 219 16.60 8.60 13.99
C SER A 219 15.63 9.08 15.06
N HIS A 220 16.18 9.46 16.21
CA HIS A 220 15.40 10.14 17.26
C HIS A 220 14.86 11.51 16.84
N GLN A 221 15.32 12.07 15.73
CA GLN A 221 14.75 13.30 15.17
C GLN A 221 13.41 13.04 14.48
N TYR A 222 13.28 11.87 13.83
CA TYR A 222 12.04 11.40 13.20
C TYR A 222 11.95 9.90 13.41
N ASN A 223 11.14 9.49 14.37
CA ASN A 223 10.89 8.07 14.58
C ASN A 223 10.15 7.50 13.35
N PRO A 224 10.50 6.28 12.90
CA PRO A 224 9.86 5.65 11.74
C PRO A 224 8.49 5.06 12.12
N ALA A 225 7.64 5.88 12.71
CA ALA A 225 6.31 5.50 13.15
C ALA A 225 5.33 6.66 12.92
N VAL A 226 4.14 6.31 12.50
CA VAL A 226 3.00 7.21 12.35
C VAL A 226 1.76 6.52 12.89
N ILE A 227 0.91 7.27 13.54
CA ILE A 227 -0.40 6.81 13.99
C ILE A 227 -1.45 7.69 13.32
N LEU A 228 -2.45 7.07 12.70
CA LEU A 228 -3.66 7.75 12.28
C LEU A 228 -4.70 7.54 13.37
N ALA A 229 -5.10 8.61 14.01
CA ALA A 229 -6.08 8.58 15.09
C ALA A 229 -7.35 9.30 14.65
N GLU A 230 -8.51 8.71 14.89
CA GLU A 230 -9.78 9.44 14.72
C GLU A 230 -9.83 10.65 15.66
N LYS A 231 -10.52 11.70 15.23
CA LYS A 231 -10.70 12.89 16.08
C LYS A 231 -11.34 12.52 17.40
N GLY A 232 -10.81 13.07 18.47
CA GLY A 232 -11.26 12.77 19.82
C GLY A 232 -10.64 11.54 20.45
N THR A 233 -9.83 10.78 19.73
CA THR A 233 -9.05 9.67 20.29
C THR A 233 -8.08 10.16 21.35
N THR A 234 -8.08 9.46 22.48
CA THR A 234 -7.22 9.72 23.65
C THR A 234 -6.37 8.48 23.94
N GLU A 235 -5.57 8.52 24.99
CA GLU A 235 -4.78 7.37 25.47
C GLU A 235 -5.64 6.21 25.99
N THR A 236 -6.91 6.46 26.28
CA THR A 236 -7.81 5.49 26.92
C THR A 236 -9.05 5.16 26.10
N ALA A 237 -9.32 5.88 25.04
CA ALA A 237 -10.51 5.69 24.22
C ALA A 237 -10.33 6.23 22.79
N GLY A 238 -10.87 5.54 21.82
CA GLY A 238 -10.88 5.92 20.41
C GLY A 238 -10.29 4.83 19.51
N ILE A 239 -10.14 5.17 18.23
CA ILE A 239 -9.61 4.26 17.19
C ILE A 239 -8.32 4.86 16.63
N CYS A 240 -7.32 4.01 16.50
CA CYS A 240 -6.03 4.33 15.89
C CYS A 240 -5.62 3.24 14.89
N TYR A 241 -4.95 3.67 13.82
CA TYR A 241 -4.30 2.81 12.82
C TYR A 241 -2.82 3.07 12.77
#